data_43317ae9d884dd16b14de239a550e735
#
_entry.id   43317ae9d884dd16b14de239a550e735
#
_cell.length_a   1.000
_cell.length_b   1.000
_cell.length_c   1.000
_cell.angle_alpha   90.00
_cell.angle_beta   90.00
_cell.angle_gamma   90.00
#
_symmetry.space_group_name_H-M   'P 1'
#
loop_
_entity.id
_entity.type
_entity.pdbx_description
1 polymer ?
#
loop_
_entity_poly.entity_id
_entity_poly.type
_entity_poly.pdbx_seq_one_letter_code
_entity_poly.pdbx_strand_id
1 'polypeptide(L)'
;MRVLSAAAVMAAAATFAVPAIAQDWGCAKTSGTILARGGAKPDESKGLDGTKLNPPLKDSAAYIAYMAKERGDERQYLQARWERVQQLVRGKNIWRDKEARAFLMTAREEFSRTRDAKRSYEPNFLDIGCGVTISGPGSVARMTSELDVKPGEKVLEIGTGSGYQSAILRALTDKVYTIEIIPPLAKFTDALQNELAKTKFAELKDIKRKVADGYYGWEEHGPFDKIIVTAGIDHVPPPLLKQLKNGGVMVIPVGTPGKQAVLRLTKTQGDDGKIRLARHDIYENDP
;
A
#
# COMPACT_ATOMS: atom_id res chain seq x y z
N MET A 1 48.46 32.18 26.03
CA MET A 1 46.99 32.29 25.94
C MET A 1 46.62 32.57 24.50
N ARG A 2 46.21 31.57 23.76
CA ARG A 2 45.64 31.72 22.41
C ARG A 2 44.18 31.30 22.49
N VAL A 3 43.30 32.23 22.20
CA VAL A 3 41.85 32.05 22.14
C VAL A 3 41.54 31.31 20.85
N LEU A 4 41.00 30.10 20.93
CA LEU A 4 40.47 29.36 19.79
C LEU A 4 39.04 29.83 19.54
N SER A 5 38.82 30.40 18.37
CA SER A 5 37.51 30.81 17.87
C SER A 5 36.62 29.60 17.57
N ALA A 6 35.39 29.66 18.03
CA ALA A 6 34.35 28.69 17.70
C ALA A 6 34.01 28.75 16.21
N ALA A 7 34.39 27.72 15.47
CA ALA A 7 33.93 27.54 14.10
C ALA A 7 32.49 27.04 14.13
N ALA A 8 31.59 27.83 13.56
CA ALA A 8 30.21 27.45 13.32
C ALA A 8 30.17 26.24 12.39
N VAL A 9 29.65 25.11 12.90
CA VAL A 9 29.26 23.95 12.08
C VAL A 9 27.94 24.33 11.40
N MET A 10 28.04 24.85 10.19
CA MET A 10 26.89 24.89 9.30
C MET A 10 26.55 23.42 8.92
N ALA A 11 25.45 22.93 9.46
CA ALA A 11 24.83 21.72 8.96
C ALA A 11 24.35 21.99 7.51
N ALA A 12 25.11 21.50 6.53
CA ALA A 12 24.68 21.45 5.15
C ALA A 12 23.46 20.50 5.11
N ALA A 13 22.27 21.08 4.96
CA ALA A 13 21.11 20.32 4.54
C ALA A 13 21.46 19.73 3.18
N ALA A 14 21.80 18.46 3.14
CA ALA A 14 21.92 17.71 1.90
C ALA A 14 20.51 17.63 1.30
N THR A 15 20.21 18.58 0.44
CA THR A 15 19.15 18.41 -0.55
C THR A 15 19.58 17.26 -1.43
N PHE A 16 19.06 16.06 -1.16
CA PHE A 16 19.11 14.97 -2.12
C PHE A 16 18.29 15.43 -3.32
N ALA A 17 18.95 16.13 -4.24
CA ALA A 17 18.44 16.28 -5.59
C ALA A 17 18.31 14.87 -6.13
N VAL A 18 17.07 14.43 -6.39
CA VAL A 18 16.79 13.21 -7.16
C VAL A 18 17.61 13.37 -8.45
N PRO A 19 18.59 12.48 -8.72
CA PRO A 19 19.45 12.67 -9.86
C PRO A 19 18.60 12.71 -11.13
N ALA A 20 18.98 13.52 -12.10
CA ALA A 20 18.30 13.69 -13.40
C ALA A 20 18.07 12.36 -14.14
N ILE A 21 18.73 11.29 -13.75
CA ILE A 21 18.55 9.89 -14.17
C ILE A 21 17.13 9.38 -13.86
N ALA A 22 16.41 9.98 -12.90
CA ALA A 22 15.02 9.61 -12.58
C ALA A 22 14.00 9.96 -13.68
N GLN A 23 14.38 10.71 -14.69
CA GLN A 23 13.47 11.14 -15.77
C GLN A 23 13.18 10.06 -16.82
N ASP A 24 13.95 8.97 -16.88
CA ASP A 24 13.77 7.90 -17.89
C ASP A 24 13.62 6.50 -17.28
N TRP A 25 12.88 6.36 -16.20
CA TRP A 25 12.64 5.07 -15.55
C TRP A 25 11.68 4.16 -16.33
N GLY A 26 11.55 4.33 -17.66
CA GLY A 26 10.63 3.56 -18.47
C GLY A 26 9.15 3.87 -18.24
N CYS A 27 8.85 4.92 -17.47
CA CYS A 27 7.48 5.37 -17.19
C CYS A 27 6.75 5.80 -18.46
N ALA A 28 7.45 6.37 -19.44
CA ALA A 28 6.86 6.82 -20.70
C ALA A 28 6.26 5.68 -21.53
N LYS A 29 6.76 4.45 -21.37
CA LYS A 29 6.23 3.25 -22.04
C LYS A 29 5.04 2.64 -21.32
N THR A 30 4.67 3.13 -20.15
CA THR A 30 3.67 2.53 -19.27
C THR A 30 2.26 3.08 -19.51
N SER A 31 2.14 4.30 -20.03
CA SER A 31 0.88 5.04 -20.10
C SER A 31 -0.17 4.47 -21.05
N GLY A 32 0.21 3.57 -21.96
CA GLY A 32 -0.71 3.05 -22.97
C GLY A 32 -1.39 1.73 -22.64
N THR A 33 -0.82 0.91 -21.76
CA THR A 33 -1.18 -0.52 -21.70
C THR A 33 -2.22 -0.86 -20.64
N ILE A 34 -2.30 -0.12 -19.54
CA ILE A 34 -3.28 -0.43 -18.46
C ILE A 34 -4.62 0.26 -18.74
N LEU A 35 -4.61 1.47 -19.30
CA LEU A 35 -5.85 2.20 -19.61
C LEU A 35 -6.53 1.74 -20.92
N ALA A 36 -5.82 1.04 -21.81
CA ALA A 36 -6.39 0.48 -23.05
C ALA A 36 -7.17 -0.81 -22.79
N ARG A 37 -8.07 -0.80 -21.80
CA ARG A 37 -8.93 -1.96 -21.50
C ARG A 37 -10.15 -1.96 -22.40
N GLY A 38 -10.06 -2.63 -23.54
CA GLY A 38 -11.24 -3.15 -24.25
C GLY A 38 -11.87 -4.30 -23.47
N GLY A 39 -12.43 -4.01 -22.32
CA GLY A 39 -13.43 -4.84 -21.67
C GLY A 39 -14.82 -4.34 -22.04
N ALA A 40 -15.85 -5.18 -21.95
CA ALA A 40 -17.22 -4.78 -22.19
C ALA A 40 -17.48 -3.44 -21.52
N LYS A 41 -18.13 -2.50 -22.26
CA LYS A 41 -18.47 -1.17 -21.73
C LYS A 41 -19.10 -1.38 -20.36
N PRO A 42 -18.58 -0.77 -19.29
CA PRO A 42 -19.25 -0.86 -18.00
C PRO A 42 -20.66 -0.32 -18.20
N ASP A 43 -21.62 -0.98 -17.64
CA ASP A 43 -22.93 -0.37 -17.45
C ASP A 43 -22.70 0.90 -16.62
N GLU A 44 -22.80 2.07 -17.25
CA GLU A 44 -22.49 3.39 -16.68
C GLU A 44 -23.39 3.75 -15.49
N SER A 45 -24.30 2.86 -15.09
CA SER A 45 -25.38 3.20 -14.20
C SER A 45 -25.07 3.23 -12.71
N LYS A 46 -23.98 2.63 -12.21
CA LYS A 46 -23.68 2.64 -10.76
C LYS A 46 -22.23 2.29 -10.47
N GLY A 47 -21.43 3.27 -10.08
CA GLY A 47 -20.19 3.01 -9.34
C GLY A 47 -20.51 2.19 -8.09
N LEU A 48 -20.08 0.93 -8.06
CA LEU A 48 -20.34 0.02 -6.94
C LEU A 48 -19.38 0.35 -5.80
N ASP A 49 -19.93 0.69 -4.63
CA ASP A 49 -19.15 0.88 -3.41
C ASP A 49 -18.75 -0.50 -2.85
N GLY A 50 -17.49 -0.87 -3.08
CA GLY A 50 -16.94 -2.14 -2.62
C GLY A 50 -16.98 -2.33 -1.10
N THR A 51 -17.04 -1.23 -0.33
CA THR A 51 -17.12 -1.33 1.15
C THR A 51 -18.45 -1.93 1.63
N LYS A 52 -19.47 -1.94 0.78
CA LYS A 52 -20.77 -2.56 1.08
C LYS A 52 -20.82 -4.05 0.74
N LEU A 53 -19.81 -4.56 0.06
CA LEU A 53 -19.72 -5.98 -0.27
C LEU A 53 -19.34 -6.82 0.95
N ASN A 54 -19.98 -7.97 1.06
CA ASN A 54 -19.70 -8.92 2.15
C ASN A 54 -19.56 -10.35 1.61
N PRO A 55 -18.47 -10.63 0.84
CA PRO A 55 -18.32 -11.93 0.22
C PRO A 55 -18.16 -13.06 1.23
N PRO A 56 -18.70 -14.27 0.95
CA PRO A 56 -18.45 -15.47 1.74
C PRO A 56 -16.95 -15.77 1.87
N LEU A 57 -16.51 -16.23 3.05
CA LEU A 57 -15.08 -16.51 3.34
C LEU A 57 -14.75 -18.01 3.41
N LYS A 58 -15.75 -18.89 3.42
CA LYS A 58 -15.57 -20.33 3.67
C LYS A 58 -15.87 -21.22 2.47
N ASP A 59 -16.51 -20.69 1.44
CA ASP A 59 -16.95 -21.45 0.27
C ASP A 59 -16.53 -20.72 -1.01
N SER A 60 -15.72 -21.39 -1.82
CA SER A 60 -15.22 -20.88 -3.10
C SER A 60 -16.35 -20.61 -4.10
N ALA A 61 -17.27 -21.55 -4.24
CA ALA A 61 -18.36 -21.43 -5.20
C ALA A 61 -19.31 -20.29 -4.82
N ALA A 62 -19.62 -20.17 -3.52
CA ALA A 62 -20.44 -19.08 -2.99
C ALA A 62 -19.74 -17.72 -3.16
N TYR A 63 -18.42 -17.63 -2.90
CA TYR A 63 -17.63 -16.41 -3.13
C TYR A 63 -17.65 -16.00 -4.61
N ILE A 64 -17.36 -16.94 -5.52
CA ILE A 64 -17.33 -16.69 -6.96
C ILE A 64 -18.69 -16.24 -7.46
N ALA A 65 -19.76 -16.96 -7.07
CA ALA A 65 -21.13 -16.61 -7.46
C ALA A 65 -21.52 -15.21 -6.96
N TYR A 66 -21.19 -14.89 -5.70
CA TYR A 66 -21.45 -13.60 -5.09
C TYR A 66 -20.74 -12.46 -5.84
N MET A 67 -19.41 -12.55 -6.00
CA MET A 67 -18.64 -11.46 -6.62
C MET A 67 -18.92 -11.29 -8.11
N ALA A 68 -19.19 -12.38 -8.83
CA ALA A 68 -19.61 -12.33 -10.23
C ALA A 68 -20.97 -11.62 -10.39
N LYS A 69 -21.91 -11.87 -9.46
CA LYS A 69 -23.22 -11.23 -9.46
C LYS A 69 -23.15 -9.76 -9.05
N GLU A 70 -22.49 -9.47 -7.91
CA GLU A 70 -22.55 -8.14 -7.30
C GLU A 70 -21.62 -7.12 -7.99
N ARG A 71 -20.47 -7.57 -8.57
CA ARG A 71 -19.49 -6.69 -9.18
C ARG A 71 -19.15 -7.01 -10.64
N GLY A 72 -19.63 -8.14 -11.17
CA GLY A 72 -19.32 -8.54 -12.54
C GLY A 72 -17.89 -8.99 -12.76
N ASP A 73 -17.20 -9.45 -11.70
CA ASP A 73 -15.82 -9.95 -11.82
C ASP A 73 -15.81 -11.29 -12.60
N GLU A 74 -14.78 -11.47 -13.43
CA GLU A 74 -14.62 -12.67 -14.22
C GLU A 74 -14.22 -13.87 -13.36
N ARG A 75 -14.86 -15.03 -13.60
CA ARG A 75 -14.65 -16.25 -12.81
C ARG A 75 -13.18 -16.67 -12.70
N GLN A 76 -12.40 -16.54 -13.78
CA GLN A 76 -11.00 -16.92 -13.79
C GLN A 76 -10.16 -16.13 -12.76
N TYR A 77 -10.40 -14.82 -12.62
CA TYR A 77 -9.73 -13.99 -11.61
C TYR A 77 -10.25 -14.28 -10.21
N LEU A 78 -11.56 -14.50 -10.07
CA LEU A 78 -12.15 -14.83 -8.77
C LEU A 78 -11.60 -16.16 -8.23
N GLN A 79 -11.44 -17.18 -9.08
CA GLN A 79 -10.86 -18.45 -8.69
C GLN A 79 -9.39 -18.28 -8.25
N ALA A 80 -8.56 -17.60 -9.04
CA ALA A 80 -7.16 -17.38 -8.72
C ALA A 80 -6.99 -16.52 -7.44
N ARG A 81 -7.84 -15.52 -7.25
CA ARG A 81 -7.87 -14.67 -6.06
C ARG A 81 -8.23 -15.46 -4.82
N TRP A 82 -9.27 -16.27 -4.89
CA TRP A 82 -9.67 -17.17 -3.82
C TRP A 82 -8.54 -18.10 -3.40
N GLU A 83 -7.98 -18.84 -4.36
CA GLU A 83 -6.88 -19.78 -4.10
C GLU A 83 -5.69 -19.11 -3.42
N ARG A 84 -5.33 -17.91 -3.90
CA ARG A 84 -4.25 -17.14 -3.30
C ARG A 84 -4.57 -16.72 -1.87
N VAL A 85 -5.75 -16.19 -1.61
CA VAL A 85 -6.15 -15.78 -0.26
C VAL A 85 -6.17 -16.97 0.70
N GLN A 86 -6.67 -18.14 0.27
CA GLN A 86 -6.62 -19.34 1.09
C GLN A 86 -5.18 -19.79 1.40
N GLN A 87 -4.27 -19.65 0.46
CA GLN A 87 -2.83 -19.91 0.71
C GLN A 87 -2.24 -18.93 1.73
N LEU A 88 -2.59 -17.64 1.63
CA LEU A 88 -2.14 -16.61 2.58
C LEU A 88 -2.66 -16.86 4.00
N VAL A 89 -3.90 -17.33 4.13
CA VAL A 89 -4.49 -17.71 5.42
C VAL A 89 -3.78 -18.94 6.01
N ARG A 90 -3.60 -20.00 5.21
CA ARG A 90 -2.87 -21.21 5.66
C ARG A 90 -1.41 -20.91 6.03
N GLY A 91 -0.75 -20.03 5.26
CA GLY A 91 0.62 -19.59 5.52
C GLY A 91 0.73 -18.50 6.58
N LYS A 92 -0.32 -18.23 7.35
CA LYS A 92 -0.35 -17.23 8.44
C LYS A 92 0.13 -15.83 8.02
N ASN A 93 -0.08 -15.44 6.75
CA ASN A 93 0.10 -14.07 6.28
C ASN A 93 -1.18 -13.24 6.47
N ILE A 94 -2.32 -13.90 6.55
CA ILE A 94 -3.62 -13.33 6.92
C ILE A 94 -4.17 -14.20 8.05
N TRP A 95 -4.55 -13.56 9.18
CA TRP A 95 -5.08 -14.28 10.34
C TRP A 95 -6.41 -13.73 10.88
N ARG A 96 -6.98 -12.73 10.22
CA ARG A 96 -8.31 -12.21 10.58
C ARG A 96 -9.22 -12.11 9.35
N ASP A 97 -10.50 -12.33 9.56
CA ASP A 97 -11.52 -12.32 8.50
C ASP A 97 -11.60 -10.96 7.77
N LYS A 98 -11.34 -9.85 8.47
CA LYS A 98 -11.38 -8.51 7.86
C LYS A 98 -10.32 -8.33 6.77
N GLU A 99 -9.09 -8.79 7.01
CA GLU A 99 -8.05 -8.76 6.00
C GLU A 99 -8.35 -9.75 4.86
N ALA A 100 -8.75 -10.98 5.18
CA ALA A 100 -9.14 -11.95 4.16
C ALA A 100 -10.23 -11.38 3.23
N ARG A 101 -11.22 -10.71 3.80
CA ARG A 101 -12.29 -10.04 3.06
C ARG A 101 -11.75 -8.89 2.20
N ALA A 102 -10.88 -8.05 2.74
CA ALA A 102 -10.27 -6.94 1.99
C ALA A 102 -9.48 -7.46 0.78
N PHE A 103 -8.70 -8.53 0.93
CA PHE A 103 -7.98 -9.17 -0.17
C PHE A 103 -8.91 -9.83 -1.20
N LEU A 104 -9.98 -10.48 -0.77
CA LEU A 104 -10.99 -11.05 -1.67
C LEU A 104 -11.77 -9.99 -2.45
N MET A 105 -11.97 -8.81 -1.88
CA MET A 105 -12.63 -7.69 -2.55
C MET A 105 -11.70 -6.91 -3.47
N THR A 106 -10.39 -6.89 -3.23
CA THR A 106 -9.45 -6.10 -4.03
C THR A 106 -8.90 -6.91 -5.21
N ALA A 107 -9.28 -6.52 -6.41
CA ALA A 107 -8.91 -7.19 -7.66
C ALA A 107 -7.47 -6.82 -8.06
N ARG A 108 -6.46 -7.63 -7.69
CA ARG A 108 -5.03 -7.37 -7.96
C ARG A 108 -4.73 -7.21 -9.46
N GLU A 109 -5.44 -7.94 -10.32
CA GLU A 109 -5.35 -7.84 -11.78
C GLU A 109 -5.68 -6.44 -12.30
N GLU A 110 -6.50 -5.68 -11.58
CA GLU A 110 -6.82 -4.30 -11.97
C GLU A 110 -5.65 -3.32 -11.73
N PHE A 111 -4.76 -3.65 -10.80
CA PHE A 111 -3.60 -2.85 -10.42
C PHE A 111 -2.28 -3.35 -11.01
N SER A 112 -2.33 -4.39 -11.85
CA SER A 112 -1.17 -4.99 -12.51
C SER A 112 -1.17 -4.74 -14.00
N ARG A 113 -0.01 -4.89 -14.65
CA ARG A 113 0.13 -4.81 -16.10
C ARG A 113 -0.24 -6.10 -16.82
N THR A 114 -0.34 -7.20 -16.09
CA THR A 114 -0.71 -8.50 -16.65
C THR A 114 -2.22 -8.72 -16.62
N ARG A 115 -2.72 -9.39 -17.65
CA ARG A 115 -4.09 -9.85 -17.75
C ARG A 115 -4.24 -11.35 -17.52
N ASP A 116 -3.14 -12.03 -17.31
CA ASP A 116 -3.14 -13.44 -16.96
C ASP A 116 -3.55 -13.59 -15.49
N ALA A 117 -4.62 -14.33 -15.25
CA ALA A 117 -5.19 -14.52 -13.92
C ALA A 117 -4.20 -15.24 -13.00
N LYS A 118 -3.53 -16.29 -13.50
CA LYS A 118 -2.53 -17.03 -12.73
C LYS A 118 -1.37 -16.13 -12.34
N ARG A 119 -0.80 -15.40 -13.30
CA ARG A 119 0.32 -14.50 -13.06
C ARG A 119 -0.02 -13.35 -12.10
N SER A 120 -1.24 -12.79 -12.16
CA SER A 120 -1.68 -11.74 -11.24
C SER A 120 -1.66 -12.18 -9.78
N TYR A 121 -1.86 -13.47 -9.53
CA TYR A 121 -1.96 -14.04 -8.19
C TYR A 121 -0.80 -14.97 -7.81
N GLU A 122 0.26 -15.05 -8.63
CA GLU A 122 1.52 -15.73 -8.25
C GLU A 122 2.16 -15.13 -7.00
N PRO A 123 3.01 -15.88 -6.27
CA PRO A 123 3.66 -15.39 -5.05
C PRO A 123 4.66 -14.26 -5.30
N ASN A 124 5.04 -14.03 -6.55
CA ASN A 124 6.09 -13.12 -6.95
C ASN A 124 5.62 -11.66 -7.02
N PHE A 125 6.58 -10.74 -7.06
CA PHE A 125 6.34 -9.35 -7.41
C PHE A 125 5.98 -9.20 -8.89
N LEU A 126 5.28 -8.12 -9.24
CA LEU A 126 4.92 -7.77 -10.61
C LEU A 126 5.47 -6.39 -10.96
N ASP A 127 6.13 -6.29 -12.11
CA ASP A 127 6.54 -5.00 -12.66
C ASP A 127 5.33 -4.11 -12.94
N ILE A 128 5.40 -2.85 -12.52
CA ILE A 128 4.38 -1.83 -12.78
C ILE A 128 4.91 -0.67 -13.59
N GLY A 129 6.14 -0.77 -14.07
CA GLY A 129 6.85 0.29 -14.78
C GLY A 129 7.61 1.23 -13.84
N CYS A 130 8.28 2.23 -14.40
CA CYS A 130 9.06 3.20 -13.62
C CYS A 130 10.17 2.56 -12.75
N GLY A 131 10.59 1.33 -13.06
CA GLY A 131 11.59 0.59 -12.28
C GLY A 131 11.10 0.09 -10.92
N VAL A 132 9.79 0.07 -10.69
CA VAL A 132 9.18 -0.37 -9.43
C VAL A 132 8.16 -1.49 -9.63
N THR A 133 7.74 -2.12 -8.54
CA THR A 133 6.92 -3.34 -8.58
C THR A 133 5.78 -3.29 -7.57
N ILE A 134 4.72 -4.05 -7.83
CA ILE A 134 3.82 -4.50 -6.76
C ILE A 134 4.51 -5.68 -6.06
N SER A 135 4.69 -5.60 -4.76
CA SER A 135 5.23 -6.70 -3.94
C SER A 135 4.39 -7.97 -4.07
N GLY A 136 5.02 -9.13 -3.84
CA GLY A 136 4.30 -10.40 -3.82
C GLY A 136 3.16 -10.41 -2.81
N PRO A 137 2.07 -11.17 -3.08
CA PRO A 137 0.88 -11.19 -2.22
C PRO A 137 1.17 -11.51 -0.76
N GLY A 138 2.17 -12.35 -0.49
CA GLY A 138 2.59 -12.72 0.87
C GLY A 138 3.07 -11.52 1.69
N SER A 139 3.99 -10.73 1.14
CA SER A 139 4.51 -9.52 1.82
C SER A 139 3.42 -8.48 2.03
N VAL A 140 2.60 -8.22 0.99
CA VAL A 140 1.47 -7.28 1.11
C VAL A 140 0.52 -7.73 2.22
N ALA A 141 0.18 -9.02 2.27
CA ALA A 141 -0.74 -9.58 3.25
C ALA A 141 -0.18 -9.53 4.67
N ARG A 142 1.09 -9.95 4.84
CA ARG A 142 1.74 -9.96 6.16
C ARG A 142 1.83 -8.54 6.73
N MET A 143 2.34 -7.59 5.94
CA MET A 143 2.45 -6.19 6.38
C MET A 143 1.08 -5.58 6.71
N THR A 144 0.05 -5.85 5.91
CA THR A 144 -1.32 -5.37 6.17
C THR A 144 -1.89 -5.97 7.46
N SER A 145 -1.69 -7.27 7.68
CA SER A 145 -2.16 -7.96 8.88
C SER A 145 -1.44 -7.46 10.14
N GLU A 146 -0.12 -7.21 10.06
CA GLU A 146 0.65 -6.62 11.16
C GLU A 146 0.25 -5.18 11.48
N LEU A 147 -0.16 -4.43 10.47
CA LEU A 147 -0.64 -3.05 10.65
C LEU A 147 -1.93 -3.01 11.47
N ASP A 148 -2.79 -4.04 11.37
CA ASP A 148 -4.05 -4.21 12.10
C ASP A 148 -4.96 -2.98 12.02
N VAL A 149 -5.30 -2.56 10.82
CA VAL A 149 -6.19 -1.41 10.57
C VAL A 149 -7.60 -1.71 11.05
N LYS A 150 -8.19 -0.77 11.80
CA LYS A 150 -9.58 -0.83 12.24
C LYS A 150 -10.44 0.19 11.48
N PRO A 151 -11.74 -0.07 11.32
CA PRO A 151 -12.65 0.92 10.72
C PRO A 151 -12.53 2.29 11.39
N GLY A 152 -12.47 3.35 10.58
CA GLY A 152 -12.34 4.72 11.06
C GLY A 152 -10.93 5.17 11.46
N GLU A 153 -9.94 4.27 11.50
CA GLU A 153 -8.54 4.66 11.71
C GLU A 153 -7.97 5.38 10.49
N LYS A 154 -7.16 6.40 10.75
CA LYS A 154 -6.46 7.18 9.74
C LYS A 154 -5.14 6.51 9.40
N VAL A 155 -4.96 6.13 8.13
CA VAL A 155 -3.78 5.40 7.65
C VAL A 155 -3.01 6.25 6.66
N LEU A 156 -1.68 6.32 6.83
CA LEU A 156 -0.75 6.87 5.85
C LEU A 156 0.04 5.73 5.19
N GLU A 157 0.01 5.69 3.89
CA GLU A 157 0.86 4.83 3.05
C GLU A 157 1.97 5.67 2.42
N ILE A 158 3.19 5.17 2.48
CA ILE A 158 4.35 5.74 1.78
C ILE A 158 4.75 4.80 0.64
N GLY A 159 4.61 5.29 -0.60
CA GLY A 159 4.81 4.51 -1.82
C GLY A 159 3.50 3.98 -2.38
N THR A 160 2.72 4.83 -3.06
CA THR A 160 1.44 4.45 -3.68
C THR A 160 1.61 3.34 -4.72
N GLY A 161 2.68 3.44 -5.52
CA GLY A 161 2.95 2.50 -6.59
C GLY A 161 1.78 2.37 -7.56
N SER A 162 1.27 1.16 -7.74
CA SER A 162 0.08 0.90 -8.56
C SER A 162 -1.25 1.28 -7.89
N GLY A 163 -1.24 1.58 -6.58
CA GLY A 163 -2.46 1.78 -5.79
C GLY A 163 -3.11 0.50 -5.24
N TYR A 164 -2.47 -0.66 -5.40
CA TYR A 164 -3.03 -1.93 -4.90
C TYR A 164 -3.11 -1.95 -3.37
N GLN A 165 -2.02 -1.57 -2.68
CA GLN A 165 -2.02 -1.50 -1.22
C GLN A 165 -3.01 -0.44 -0.70
N SER A 166 -3.08 0.73 -1.35
CA SER A 166 -4.08 1.76 -1.03
C SER A 166 -5.52 1.24 -1.12
N ALA A 167 -5.82 0.44 -2.15
CA ALA A 167 -7.15 -0.16 -2.33
C ALA A 167 -7.47 -1.18 -1.23
N ILE A 168 -6.51 -2.01 -0.81
CA ILE A 168 -6.69 -2.92 0.33
C ILE A 168 -6.95 -2.13 1.62
N LEU A 169 -6.17 -1.07 1.87
CA LEU A 169 -6.37 -0.21 3.04
C LEU A 169 -7.74 0.45 3.01
N ARG A 170 -8.21 0.89 1.83
CA ARG A 170 -9.53 1.50 1.67
C ARG A 170 -10.67 0.51 1.94
N ALA A 171 -10.47 -0.78 1.71
CA ALA A 171 -11.42 -1.82 2.11
C ALA A 171 -11.47 -2.04 3.64
N LEU A 172 -10.48 -1.57 4.39
CA LEU A 172 -10.38 -1.69 5.86
C LEU A 172 -10.81 -0.42 6.58
N THR A 173 -10.61 0.78 5.99
CA THR A 173 -10.95 2.07 6.58
C THR A 173 -11.31 3.10 5.51
N ASP A 174 -12.10 4.10 5.88
CA ASP A 174 -12.49 5.23 5.01
C ASP A 174 -11.45 6.38 4.96
N LYS A 175 -10.38 6.30 5.76
CA LYS A 175 -9.41 7.40 5.95
C LYS A 175 -8.00 7.00 5.48
N VAL A 176 -7.84 6.83 4.17
CA VAL A 176 -6.56 6.45 3.54
C VAL A 176 -5.91 7.65 2.88
N TYR A 177 -4.64 7.85 3.22
CA TYR A 177 -3.73 8.84 2.67
C TYR A 177 -2.52 8.13 2.08
N THR A 178 -2.08 8.54 0.89
CA THR A 178 -0.94 7.89 0.23
C THR A 178 -0.05 8.90 -0.47
N ILE A 179 1.26 8.67 -0.45
CA ILE A 179 2.27 9.54 -1.05
C ILE A 179 3.08 8.74 -2.05
N GLU A 180 3.28 9.32 -3.25
CA GLU A 180 4.14 8.78 -4.29
C GLU A 180 5.21 9.81 -4.66
N ILE A 181 6.47 9.36 -4.71
CA ILE A 181 7.60 10.23 -5.07
C ILE A 181 7.82 10.34 -6.57
N ILE A 182 7.35 9.37 -7.37
CA ILE A 182 7.55 9.29 -8.81
C ILE A 182 6.36 9.95 -9.53
N PRO A 183 6.48 11.21 -10.02
CA PRO A 183 5.34 11.95 -10.56
C PRO A 183 4.64 11.26 -11.74
N PRO A 184 5.36 10.65 -12.72
CA PRO A 184 4.69 9.92 -13.81
C PRO A 184 3.88 8.71 -13.32
N LEU A 185 4.39 7.98 -12.31
CA LEU A 185 3.68 6.85 -11.73
C LEU A 185 2.45 7.30 -10.96
N ALA A 186 2.57 8.36 -10.15
CA ALA A 186 1.45 8.96 -9.43
C ALA A 186 0.32 9.39 -10.38
N LYS A 187 0.66 10.10 -11.46
CA LYS A 187 -0.29 10.50 -12.49
C LYS A 187 -1.01 9.30 -13.11
N PHE A 188 -0.25 8.24 -13.40
CA PHE A 188 -0.79 7.00 -13.94
C PHE A 188 -1.76 6.34 -12.95
N THR A 189 -1.36 6.20 -11.70
CA THR A 189 -2.17 5.58 -10.63
C THR A 189 -3.42 6.39 -10.33
N ASP A 190 -3.33 7.73 -10.35
CA ASP A 190 -4.49 8.61 -10.24
C ASP A 190 -5.51 8.36 -11.35
N ALA A 191 -5.06 8.29 -12.60
CA ALA A 191 -5.93 8.02 -13.73
C ALA A 191 -6.58 6.63 -13.62
N LEU A 192 -5.81 5.61 -13.25
CA LEU A 192 -6.29 4.24 -13.05
C LEU A 192 -7.37 4.18 -11.94
N GLN A 193 -7.06 4.73 -10.76
CA GLN A 193 -8.00 4.68 -9.62
C GLN A 193 -9.27 5.50 -9.90
N ASN A 194 -9.14 6.63 -10.58
CA ASN A 194 -10.30 7.43 -10.99
C ASN A 194 -11.19 6.67 -12.00
N GLU A 195 -10.60 5.91 -12.92
CA GLU A 195 -11.37 5.08 -13.85
C GLU A 195 -12.03 3.90 -13.14
N LEU A 196 -11.32 3.22 -12.27
CA LEU A 196 -11.87 2.13 -11.45
C LEU A 196 -13.00 2.62 -10.53
N ALA A 197 -12.89 3.84 -10.01
CA ALA A 197 -13.91 4.44 -9.16
C ALA A 197 -15.23 4.73 -9.88
N LYS A 198 -15.21 4.95 -11.18
CA LYS A 198 -16.42 5.13 -12.01
C LYS A 198 -17.18 3.82 -12.23
N THR A 199 -16.53 2.69 -12.02
CA THR A 199 -17.04 1.38 -12.39
C THR A 199 -17.23 0.46 -11.18
N LYS A 200 -16.17 -0.24 -10.77
CA LYS A 200 -16.23 -1.36 -9.82
C LYS A 200 -15.79 -1.01 -8.38
N PHE A 201 -15.15 0.16 -8.18
CA PHE A 201 -14.48 0.50 -6.93
C PHE A 201 -14.74 1.95 -6.56
N ALA A 202 -16.00 2.34 -6.43
CA ALA A 202 -16.41 3.73 -6.17
C ALA A 202 -15.73 4.33 -4.93
N GLU A 203 -15.36 3.50 -3.96
CA GLU A 203 -14.67 3.87 -2.75
C GLU A 203 -13.24 4.43 -2.97
N LEU A 204 -12.60 4.11 -4.09
CA LEU A 204 -11.23 4.58 -4.39
C LEU A 204 -11.15 6.11 -4.57
N LYS A 205 -12.27 6.78 -4.87
CA LYS A 205 -12.34 8.25 -4.94
C LYS A 205 -12.01 8.93 -3.62
N ASP A 206 -12.20 8.24 -2.50
CA ASP A 206 -12.01 8.79 -1.16
C ASP A 206 -10.55 8.75 -0.70
N ILE A 207 -9.69 8.01 -1.41
CA ILE A 207 -8.26 7.95 -1.12
C ILE A 207 -7.64 9.32 -1.39
N LYS A 208 -6.98 9.90 -0.38
CA LYS A 208 -6.22 11.14 -0.53
C LYS A 208 -4.83 10.82 -1.04
N ARG A 209 -4.42 11.44 -2.16
CA ARG A 209 -3.16 11.17 -2.85
C ARG A 209 -2.32 12.44 -2.95
N LYS A 210 -1.00 12.29 -2.75
CA LYS A 210 -0.03 13.40 -2.83
C LYS A 210 1.20 12.96 -3.61
N VAL A 211 1.71 13.82 -4.47
CA VAL A 211 3.03 13.65 -5.11
C VAL A 211 4.04 14.40 -4.26
N ALA A 212 4.90 13.66 -3.54
CA ALA A 212 5.91 14.24 -2.65
C ALA A 212 6.92 13.18 -2.22
N ASP A 213 7.99 13.63 -1.53
CA ASP A 213 8.88 12.74 -0.81
C ASP A 213 8.20 12.24 0.48
N GLY A 214 7.92 10.93 0.51
CA GLY A 214 7.25 10.27 1.63
C GLY A 214 8.06 10.24 2.93
N TYR A 215 9.37 10.52 2.88
CA TYR A 215 10.21 10.65 4.07
C TYR A 215 9.65 11.66 5.07
N TYR A 216 9.06 12.75 4.55
CA TYR A 216 8.49 13.83 5.37
C TYR A 216 7.05 13.58 5.80
N GLY A 217 6.39 12.53 5.29
CA GLY A 217 4.99 12.23 5.58
C GLY A 217 4.02 13.28 5.05
N TRP A 218 2.91 13.43 5.78
CA TRP A 218 1.84 14.39 5.42
C TRP A 218 1.33 15.11 6.68
N GLU A 219 2.10 16.08 7.15
CA GLU A 219 1.90 16.72 8.44
C GLU A 219 0.50 17.35 8.60
N GLU A 220 -0.04 17.99 7.53
CA GLU A 220 -1.35 18.63 7.53
C GLU A 220 -2.53 17.68 7.80
N HIS A 221 -2.31 16.40 7.55
CA HIS A 221 -3.30 15.35 7.81
C HIS A 221 -2.97 14.48 9.03
N GLY A 222 -1.81 14.69 9.64
CA GLY A 222 -1.46 14.00 10.89
C GLY A 222 -2.33 14.42 12.08
N PRO A 223 -2.24 13.73 13.21
CA PRO A 223 -1.53 12.47 13.38
C PRO A 223 -2.30 11.28 12.80
N PHE A 224 -1.57 10.21 12.45
CA PHE A 224 -2.09 8.98 11.88
C PHE A 224 -2.17 7.86 12.93
N ASP A 225 -3.20 7.04 12.86
CA ASP A 225 -3.32 5.84 13.70
C ASP A 225 -2.36 4.74 13.23
N LYS A 226 -2.16 4.65 11.92
CA LYS A 226 -1.34 3.64 11.25
C LYS A 226 -0.48 4.29 10.17
N ILE A 227 0.76 3.79 10.03
CA ILE A 227 1.63 4.14 8.91
C ILE A 227 2.18 2.86 8.30
N ILE A 228 2.10 2.71 6.98
CA ILE A 228 2.74 1.64 6.24
C ILE A 228 3.73 2.22 5.23
N VAL A 229 4.96 1.73 5.23
CA VAL A 229 5.98 2.11 4.26
C VAL A 229 6.20 0.92 3.32
N THR A 230 5.94 1.11 2.03
CA THR A 230 6.01 0.04 1.03
C THR A 230 7.29 0.06 0.22
N ALA A 231 8.23 0.93 0.57
CA ALA A 231 9.56 1.04 -0.01
C ALA A 231 10.63 0.83 1.07
N GLY A 232 11.76 0.24 0.70
CA GLY A 232 12.87 0.04 1.63
C GLY A 232 13.56 1.37 1.97
N ILE A 233 13.95 1.54 3.22
CA ILE A 233 14.67 2.70 3.74
C ILE A 233 15.76 2.24 4.72
N ASP A 234 16.82 3.02 4.88
CA ASP A 234 17.95 2.67 5.76
C ASP A 234 17.66 2.87 7.26
N HIS A 235 16.77 3.77 7.61
CA HIS A 235 16.37 4.07 8.99
C HIS A 235 14.90 4.50 9.07
N VAL A 236 14.33 4.51 10.27
CA VAL A 236 12.96 4.97 10.52
C VAL A 236 12.91 6.49 10.46
N PRO A 237 12.15 7.12 9.54
CA PRO A 237 12.10 8.57 9.41
C PRO A 237 11.51 9.25 10.66
N PRO A 238 12.25 10.18 11.31
CA PRO A 238 11.73 10.91 12.46
C PRO A 238 10.42 11.67 12.19
N PRO A 239 10.20 12.28 10.99
CA PRO A 239 8.93 12.92 10.68
C PRO A 239 7.73 11.97 10.74
N LEU A 240 7.90 10.71 10.29
CA LEU A 240 6.81 9.71 10.35
C LEU A 240 6.51 9.31 11.80
N LEU A 241 7.55 9.17 12.64
CA LEU A 241 7.34 8.90 14.07
C LEU A 241 6.63 10.06 14.77
N LYS A 242 6.93 11.31 14.41
CA LYS A 242 6.25 12.49 14.94
C LYS A 242 4.77 12.47 14.58
N GLN A 243 4.44 12.11 13.33
CA GLN A 243 3.07 12.04 12.81
C GLN A 243 2.29 10.78 13.21
N LEU A 244 2.96 9.77 13.79
CA LEU A 244 2.27 8.60 14.33
C LEU A 244 1.67 8.93 15.70
N LYS A 245 0.40 8.58 15.92
CA LYS A 245 -0.29 8.75 17.22
C LYS A 245 0.40 8.00 18.34
N ASN A 246 0.16 8.41 19.57
CA ASN A 246 0.45 7.59 20.75
C ASN A 246 -0.41 6.31 20.70
N GLY A 247 0.17 5.14 20.89
CA GLY A 247 -0.46 3.84 20.64
C GLY A 247 -0.54 3.44 19.16
N GLY A 248 -0.11 4.31 18.24
CA GLY A 248 -0.11 4.05 16.79
C GLY A 248 0.90 2.98 16.38
N VAL A 249 0.62 2.34 15.24
CA VAL A 249 1.46 1.28 14.67
C VAL A 249 2.03 1.71 13.32
N MET A 250 3.33 1.47 13.13
CA MET A 250 4.01 1.60 11.84
C MET A 250 4.56 0.24 11.40
N VAL A 251 4.38 -0.10 10.12
CA VAL A 251 5.05 -1.25 9.49
C VAL A 251 5.96 -0.72 8.39
N ILE A 252 7.25 -1.07 8.45
CA ILE A 252 8.29 -0.43 7.64
C ILE A 252 9.47 -1.37 7.38
N PRO A 253 9.92 -1.56 6.12
CA PRO A 253 11.17 -2.23 5.79
C PRO A 253 12.37 -1.31 6.08
N VAL A 254 13.27 -1.73 6.97
CA VAL A 254 14.45 -0.95 7.40
C VAL A 254 15.72 -1.74 7.20
N GLY A 255 16.72 -1.10 6.65
CA GLY A 255 18.06 -1.65 6.47
C GLY A 255 18.62 -1.42 5.08
N THR A 256 19.87 -1.85 4.88
CA THR A 256 20.53 -1.75 3.58
C THR A 256 19.92 -2.71 2.56
N PRO A 257 19.96 -2.40 1.25
CA PRO A 257 19.45 -3.30 0.21
C PRO A 257 19.96 -4.74 0.37
N GLY A 258 19.05 -5.71 0.36
CA GLY A 258 19.38 -7.14 0.56
C GLY A 258 19.56 -7.58 2.02
N LYS A 259 19.49 -6.65 2.98
CA LYS A 259 19.56 -6.93 4.43
C LYS A 259 18.52 -6.14 5.21
N GLN A 260 17.33 -6.03 4.66
CA GLN A 260 16.23 -5.29 5.29
C GLN A 260 15.42 -6.21 6.21
N ALA A 261 15.12 -5.73 7.41
CA ALA A 261 14.11 -6.27 8.30
C ALA A 261 12.80 -5.52 8.09
N VAL A 262 11.67 -6.21 8.10
CA VAL A 262 10.37 -5.53 8.09
C VAL A 262 9.88 -5.40 9.52
N LEU A 263 9.93 -4.19 10.03
CA LEU A 263 9.64 -3.91 11.43
C LEU A 263 8.18 -3.50 11.62
N ARG A 264 7.54 -4.07 12.63
CA ARG A 264 6.35 -3.51 13.25
C ARG A 264 6.77 -2.70 14.46
N LEU A 265 6.45 -1.42 14.45
CA LEU A 265 6.76 -0.46 15.51
C LEU A 265 5.46 -0.03 16.18
N THR A 266 5.41 -0.05 17.50
CA THR A 266 4.32 0.57 18.27
C THR A 266 4.89 1.74 19.04
N LYS A 267 4.36 2.95 18.78
CA LYS A 267 4.77 4.17 19.48
C LYS A 267 4.06 4.30 20.80
N THR A 268 4.82 4.56 21.86
CA THR A 268 4.29 5.04 23.14
C THR A 268 5.00 6.35 23.50
N GLN A 269 4.27 7.30 24.05
CA GLN A 269 4.82 8.56 24.54
C GLN A 269 4.43 8.66 26.02
N GLY A 270 5.45 8.70 26.87
CA GLY A 270 5.27 8.83 28.31
C GLY A 270 4.97 10.28 28.71
N ASP A 271 4.61 10.47 29.97
CA ASP A 271 4.36 11.79 30.58
C ASP A 271 5.60 12.70 30.54
N ASP A 272 6.79 12.10 30.42
CA ASP A 272 8.07 12.79 30.19
C ASP A 272 8.25 13.34 28.76
N GLY A 273 7.24 13.15 27.90
CA GLY A 273 7.28 13.54 26.48
C GLY A 273 8.17 12.67 25.59
N LYS A 274 8.90 11.71 26.16
CA LYS A 274 9.80 10.84 25.40
C LYS A 274 9.04 9.78 24.61
N ILE A 275 9.42 9.64 23.35
CA ILE A 275 8.91 8.57 22.48
C ILE A 275 9.70 7.29 22.77
N ARG A 276 8.95 6.22 22.99
CA ARG A 276 9.45 4.86 23.11
C ARG A 276 8.84 4.02 21.99
N LEU A 277 9.62 3.10 21.42
CA LEU A 277 9.18 2.21 20.36
C LEU A 277 9.35 0.76 20.79
N ALA A 278 8.23 0.06 20.92
CA ALA A 278 8.27 -1.39 20.89
C ALA A 278 8.42 -1.83 19.43
N ARG A 279 9.36 -2.74 19.15
CA ARG A 279 9.67 -3.21 17.79
C ARG A 279 9.83 -4.71 17.74
N HIS A 280 9.39 -5.32 16.65
CA HIS A 280 9.78 -6.68 16.27
C HIS A 280 9.86 -6.78 14.75
N ASP A 281 10.69 -7.70 14.24
CA ASP A 281 10.71 -8.08 12.85
C ASP A 281 9.53 -9.01 12.60
N ILE A 282 8.69 -8.68 11.62
CA ILE A 282 7.49 -9.47 11.33
C ILE A 282 7.79 -10.83 10.69
N TYR A 283 9.03 -11.06 10.27
CA TYR A 283 9.50 -12.33 9.73
C TYR A 283 10.45 -13.07 10.70
N GLU A 284 10.82 -12.46 11.82
CA GLU A 284 11.58 -13.14 12.87
C GLU A 284 10.73 -14.27 13.48
N ASN A 285 11.22 -15.49 13.44
CA ASN A 285 10.52 -16.73 13.83
C ASN A 285 9.39 -17.17 12.88
N ASP A 286 9.41 -16.77 11.61
CA ASP A 286 8.58 -17.44 10.60
C ASP A 286 9.16 -18.84 10.36
N PRO A 287 8.38 -19.94 10.54
CA PRO A 287 8.87 -21.31 10.45
C PRO A 287 9.26 -21.71 9.02
#